data_131580c4121da0ed7facf6954c2be6c0
#
_entry.id   131580c4121da0ed7facf6954c2be6c0
#
_cell.length_a   1.000
_cell.length_b   1.000
_cell.length_c   1.000
_cell.angle_alpha   90.00
_cell.angle_beta   90.00
_cell.angle_gamma   90.00
#
_symmetry.space_group_name_H-M   'P 1'
#
loop_
_entity.id
_entity.type
_entity.pdbx_description
1 polymer ?
#
loop_
_entity_poly.entity_id
_entity_poly.type
_entity_poly.pdbx_seq_one_letter_code
_entity_poly.pdbx_strand_id
1 'polypeptide(L)'
;GHPSRGVSPLFLHYDHTEVGDDPFGYIIENRVIRGGLSQLAGQLENLTVIAPASVETVERHADGADVMLEDGRVLQTSLVVGADGRNSPLRKSAGIGAREFRYDQTAIVCTVSHERAHAGIAVELFLPSGPFAMLPMTGQRTNIVWTECSDLAPAFVGLDDAGFLGEVQRRFGDWLGALELVGPRFTYPLGLMHADRYTGLRLALISEAAHAIHPIAGQGLNLGICDV
;
A
#
# COMPACT_ATOMS: atom_id res chain seq x y z
N GLY A 1 -22.12 -8.93 6.59
CA GLY A 1 -23.40 -9.63 6.32
C GLY A 1 -23.67 -9.68 4.83
N HIS A 2 -24.41 -10.66 4.35
CA HIS A 2 -24.81 -10.69 2.95
C HIS A 2 -25.85 -9.58 2.74
N PRO A 3 -25.74 -8.70 1.72
CA PRO A 3 -26.61 -7.54 1.55
C PRO A 3 -28.11 -7.86 1.52
N SER A 4 -28.47 -9.05 1.04
CA SER A 4 -29.86 -9.54 0.99
C SER A 4 -30.41 -10.09 2.30
N ARG A 5 -29.59 -10.18 3.36
CA ARG A 5 -29.98 -10.78 4.67
C ARG A 5 -30.05 -9.76 5.81
N GLY A 6 -29.94 -8.47 5.50
CA GLY A 6 -29.90 -7.41 6.51
C GLY A 6 -28.53 -7.25 7.16
N VAL A 7 -28.46 -6.36 8.15
CA VAL A 7 -27.21 -6.08 8.88
C VAL A 7 -26.79 -7.32 9.68
N SER A 8 -25.55 -7.74 9.50
CA SER A 8 -24.98 -8.85 10.28
C SER A 8 -25.01 -8.56 11.77
N PRO A 9 -25.28 -9.54 12.65
CA PRO A 9 -25.11 -9.35 14.09
C PRO A 9 -23.63 -9.06 14.49
N LEU A 10 -22.69 -9.29 13.57
CA LEU A 10 -21.27 -8.96 13.73
C LEU A 10 -20.90 -7.63 13.04
N PHE A 11 -21.89 -6.79 12.71
CA PHE A 11 -21.64 -5.47 12.17
C PHE A 11 -21.09 -4.56 13.26
N LEU A 12 -19.96 -3.94 12.98
CA LEU A 12 -19.37 -2.88 13.80
C LEU A 12 -19.43 -1.57 13.01
N HIS A 13 -19.86 -0.53 13.69
CA HIS A 13 -19.86 0.83 13.16
C HIS A 13 -19.03 1.70 14.09
N TYR A 14 -18.13 2.46 13.50
CA TYR A 14 -17.31 3.46 14.18
C TYR A 14 -17.68 4.82 13.62
N ASP A 15 -18.17 5.71 14.46
CA ASP A 15 -18.48 7.08 14.10
C ASP A 15 -17.44 8.00 14.75
N HIS A 16 -16.69 8.75 13.92
CA HIS A 16 -15.67 9.64 14.45
C HIS A 16 -16.23 10.72 15.36
N THR A 17 -17.50 11.12 15.17
CA THR A 17 -18.17 12.15 15.98
C THR A 17 -18.36 11.72 17.44
N GLU A 18 -18.26 10.42 17.74
CA GLU A 18 -18.28 9.91 19.14
C GLU A 18 -16.98 10.20 19.88
N VAL A 19 -15.88 10.52 19.16
CA VAL A 19 -14.55 10.75 19.77
C VAL A 19 -13.96 12.12 19.44
N GLY A 20 -14.47 12.84 18.45
CA GLY A 20 -14.01 14.17 18.06
C GLY A 20 -14.58 14.66 16.74
N ASP A 21 -14.16 15.85 16.31
CA ASP A 21 -14.63 16.48 15.08
C ASP A 21 -13.83 16.01 13.85
N ASP A 22 -12.62 15.49 14.04
CA ASP A 22 -11.74 15.07 12.96
C ASP A 22 -12.10 13.65 12.48
N PRO A 23 -12.00 13.36 11.16
CA PRO A 23 -12.21 12.02 10.65
C PRO A 23 -11.11 11.06 11.14
N PHE A 24 -11.42 9.77 11.23
CA PHE A 24 -10.46 8.73 11.64
C PHE A 24 -9.24 8.61 10.72
N GLY A 25 -9.34 9.11 9.49
CA GLY A 25 -8.25 9.08 8.54
C GLY A 25 -8.65 9.62 7.17
N TYR A 26 -7.68 9.63 6.27
CA TYR A 26 -7.83 10.14 4.91
C TYR A 26 -7.39 9.09 3.89
N ILE A 27 -8.14 8.97 2.81
CA ILE A 27 -7.75 8.19 1.64
C ILE A 27 -7.17 9.16 0.61
N ILE A 28 -5.89 9.01 0.31
CA ILE A 28 -5.17 9.90 -0.61
C ILE A 28 -4.56 9.06 -1.73
N GLU A 29 -4.78 9.47 -2.97
CA GLU A 29 -4.16 8.80 -4.12
C GLU A 29 -2.63 8.96 -4.07
N ASN A 30 -1.89 7.88 -4.28
CA ASN A 30 -0.42 7.87 -4.21
C ASN A 30 0.23 8.92 -5.13
N ARG A 31 -0.36 9.18 -6.31
CA ARG A 31 0.11 10.23 -7.24
C ARG A 31 0.07 11.63 -6.61
N VAL A 32 -0.91 11.91 -5.75
CA VAL A 32 -1.06 13.21 -5.06
C VAL A 32 0.01 13.35 -3.99
N ILE A 33 0.20 12.29 -3.16
CA ILE A 33 1.25 12.26 -2.14
C ILE A 33 2.63 12.46 -2.80
N ARG A 34 2.94 11.68 -3.84
CA ARG A 34 4.23 11.79 -4.54
C ARG A 34 4.45 13.15 -5.17
N GLY A 35 3.40 13.74 -5.77
CA GLY A 35 3.48 15.08 -6.34
C GLY A 35 3.78 16.15 -5.29
N GLY A 36 3.07 16.12 -4.17
CA GLY A 36 3.29 17.05 -3.06
C GLY A 36 4.68 16.91 -2.44
N LEU A 37 5.13 15.67 -2.19
CA LEU A 37 6.47 15.41 -1.65
C LEU A 37 7.59 15.83 -2.61
N SER A 38 7.43 15.57 -3.92
CA SER A 38 8.41 16.04 -4.93
C SER A 38 8.50 17.55 -4.98
N GLN A 39 7.36 18.25 -4.91
CA GLN A 39 7.34 19.71 -4.90
C GLN A 39 8.04 20.26 -3.63
N LEU A 40 7.73 19.70 -2.47
CA LEU A 40 8.36 20.11 -1.21
C LEU A 40 9.86 19.83 -1.22
N ALA A 41 10.28 18.65 -1.68
CA ALA A 41 11.69 18.28 -1.78
C ALA A 41 12.50 19.28 -2.62
N GLY A 42 11.92 19.80 -3.71
CA GLY A 42 12.55 20.82 -4.54
C GLY A 42 12.68 22.21 -3.90
N GLN A 43 12.01 22.44 -2.75
CA GLN A 43 12.06 23.72 -2.02
C GLN A 43 13.02 23.69 -0.83
N LEU A 44 13.50 22.50 -0.43
CA LEU A 44 14.38 22.34 0.73
C LEU A 44 15.85 22.49 0.32
N GLU A 45 16.52 23.51 0.81
CA GLU A 45 17.94 23.82 0.51
C GLU A 45 18.92 22.74 1.02
N ASN A 46 18.52 22.01 2.07
CA ASN A 46 19.35 20.97 2.69
C ASN A 46 19.05 19.56 2.13
N LEU A 47 18.25 19.45 1.07
CA LEU A 47 17.89 18.20 0.42
C LEU A 47 18.32 18.22 -1.05
N THR A 48 19.08 17.22 -1.45
CA THR A 48 19.44 17.00 -2.85
C THR A 48 18.74 15.76 -3.40
N VAL A 49 17.92 15.94 -4.42
CA VAL A 49 17.25 14.83 -5.14
C VAL A 49 18.09 14.51 -6.38
N ILE A 50 18.55 13.27 -6.48
CA ILE A 50 19.30 12.77 -7.63
C ILE A 50 18.40 11.74 -8.35
N ALA A 51 17.74 12.18 -9.41
CA ALA A 51 16.81 11.35 -10.18
C ALA A 51 16.82 11.79 -11.67
N PRO A 52 16.94 10.86 -12.63
CA PRO A 52 17.10 9.42 -12.43
C PRO A 52 18.50 9.04 -11.93
N ALA A 53 18.59 8.07 -11.02
CA ALA A 53 19.85 7.49 -10.58
C ALA A 53 19.63 6.06 -10.06
N SER A 54 20.61 5.19 -10.26
CA SER A 54 20.66 3.83 -9.71
C SER A 54 21.91 3.69 -8.86
N VAL A 55 21.77 3.04 -7.71
CA VAL A 55 22.88 2.66 -6.84
C VAL A 55 23.45 1.34 -7.32
N GLU A 56 24.75 1.30 -7.63
CA GLU A 56 25.46 0.09 -8.00
C GLU A 56 25.96 -0.67 -6.77
N THR A 57 26.70 0.02 -5.90
CA THR A 57 27.24 -0.57 -4.67
C THR A 57 27.20 0.39 -3.49
N VAL A 58 27.24 -0.18 -2.27
CA VAL A 58 27.39 0.58 -1.03
C VAL A 58 28.48 -0.07 -0.18
N GLU A 59 29.58 0.62 -0.02
CA GLU A 59 30.67 0.22 0.88
C GLU A 59 30.57 0.99 2.21
N ARG A 60 30.61 0.25 3.32
CA ARG A 60 30.38 0.81 4.66
C ARG A 60 31.62 0.63 5.52
N HIS A 61 32.07 1.70 6.15
CA HIS A 61 33.27 1.76 6.99
C HIS A 61 32.94 2.24 8.40
N ALA A 62 33.93 2.25 9.28
CA ALA A 62 33.73 2.69 10.66
C ALA A 62 33.28 4.16 10.76
N ASP A 63 33.73 5.01 9.85
CA ASP A 63 33.56 6.48 9.82
C ASP A 63 32.52 6.97 8.80
N GLY A 64 32.06 6.09 7.87
CA GLY A 64 31.09 6.50 6.86
C GLY A 64 30.69 5.36 5.92
N ALA A 65 30.11 5.77 4.78
CA ALA A 65 29.80 4.88 3.68
C ALA A 65 30.04 5.60 2.34
N ASP A 66 30.51 4.86 1.35
CA ASP A 66 30.63 5.26 -0.05
C ASP A 66 29.52 4.62 -0.87
N VAL A 67 28.69 5.44 -1.49
CA VAL A 67 27.59 4.99 -2.36
C VAL A 67 27.99 5.24 -3.80
N MET A 68 28.25 4.19 -4.55
CA MET A 68 28.57 4.25 -5.96
C MET A 68 27.29 4.18 -6.81
N LEU A 69 27.15 5.11 -7.72
CA LEU A 69 26.07 5.16 -8.69
C LEU A 69 26.51 4.51 -10.02
N GLU A 70 25.56 3.98 -10.79
CA GLU A 70 25.85 3.36 -12.10
C GLU A 70 26.51 4.32 -13.10
N ASP A 71 26.36 5.64 -12.93
CA ASP A 71 27.01 6.67 -13.77
C ASP A 71 28.46 7.00 -13.32
N GLY A 72 28.99 6.28 -12.33
CA GLY A 72 30.35 6.39 -11.84
C GLY A 72 30.54 7.45 -10.74
N ARG A 73 29.51 8.20 -10.34
CA ARG A 73 29.59 9.11 -9.21
C ARG A 73 29.68 8.34 -7.91
N VAL A 74 30.50 8.84 -6.98
CA VAL A 74 30.60 8.31 -5.61
C VAL A 74 30.12 9.37 -4.64
N LEU A 75 29.15 9.00 -3.80
CA LEU A 75 28.60 9.86 -2.74
C LEU A 75 29.11 9.36 -1.40
N GLN A 76 29.80 10.24 -0.65
CA GLN A 76 30.26 9.94 0.70
C GLN A 76 29.23 10.41 1.73
N THR A 77 28.90 9.54 2.68
CA THR A 77 27.89 9.84 3.70
C THR A 77 28.24 9.21 5.04
N SER A 78 27.70 9.76 6.12
CA SER A 78 27.83 9.20 7.47
C SER A 78 26.81 8.06 7.75
N LEU A 79 25.70 8.00 7.00
CA LEU A 79 24.63 7.00 7.17
C LEU A 79 23.94 6.77 5.83
N VAL A 80 23.61 5.52 5.55
CA VAL A 80 22.74 5.13 4.43
C VAL A 80 21.42 4.64 4.98
N VAL A 81 20.31 5.17 4.45
CA VAL A 81 18.96 4.72 4.78
C VAL A 81 18.38 3.98 3.59
N GLY A 82 18.10 2.69 3.76
CA GLY A 82 17.50 1.84 2.75
C GLY A 82 15.97 1.91 2.79
N ALA A 83 15.40 2.53 1.75
CA ALA A 83 13.96 2.57 1.49
C ALA A 83 13.64 2.00 0.09
N ASP A 84 14.44 1.02 -0.34
CA ASP A 84 14.52 0.45 -1.68
C ASP A 84 13.57 -0.74 -1.90
N GLY A 85 12.53 -0.85 -1.03
CA GLY A 85 11.39 -1.75 -1.19
C GLY A 85 11.63 -3.17 -0.69
N ARG A 86 10.59 -4.02 -0.82
CA ARG A 86 10.54 -5.38 -0.28
C ARG A 86 11.73 -6.25 -0.69
N ASN A 87 12.21 -6.12 -1.90
CA ASN A 87 13.34 -6.91 -2.41
C ASN A 87 14.71 -6.26 -2.16
N SER A 88 14.79 -5.25 -1.32
CA SER A 88 15.92 -4.40 -0.99
C SER A 88 17.30 -4.98 -1.35
N PRO A 89 17.98 -4.47 -2.38
CA PRO A 89 19.37 -4.80 -2.67
C PRO A 89 20.30 -4.43 -1.52
N LEU A 90 20.02 -3.29 -0.87
CA LEU A 90 20.82 -2.80 0.25
C LEU A 90 20.74 -3.74 1.47
N ARG A 91 19.55 -4.25 1.81
CA ARG A 91 19.38 -5.27 2.85
C ARG A 91 20.18 -6.50 2.55
N LYS A 92 20.11 -7.01 1.31
CA LYS A 92 20.82 -8.21 0.87
C LYS A 92 22.34 -8.04 0.91
N SER A 93 22.86 -6.91 0.39
CA SER A 93 24.29 -6.60 0.38
C SER A 93 24.86 -6.43 1.80
N ALA A 94 24.00 -6.03 2.75
CA ALA A 94 24.34 -5.92 4.16
C ALA A 94 24.37 -7.28 4.90
N GLY A 95 24.03 -8.38 4.23
CA GLY A 95 23.90 -9.69 4.84
C GLY A 95 22.78 -9.76 5.89
N ILE A 96 21.74 -8.95 5.72
CA ILE A 96 20.57 -8.96 6.60
C ILE A 96 19.51 -9.86 5.99
N GLY A 97 19.23 -10.97 6.68
CA GLY A 97 18.18 -11.91 6.33
C GLY A 97 16.78 -11.32 6.55
N ALA A 98 15.79 -12.01 6.03
CA ALA A 98 14.39 -11.68 6.27
C ALA A 98 13.56 -12.95 6.42
N ARG A 99 12.56 -12.89 7.28
CA ARG A 99 11.52 -13.90 7.37
C ARG A 99 10.41 -13.52 6.42
N GLU A 100 10.07 -14.44 5.53
CA GLU A 100 9.02 -14.22 4.54
C GLU A 100 7.94 -15.28 4.73
N PHE A 101 6.71 -14.83 4.66
CA PHE A 101 5.53 -15.69 4.63
C PHE A 101 4.62 -15.25 3.49
N ARG A 102 4.22 -16.17 2.65
CA ARG A 102 3.24 -15.92 1.58
C ARG A 102 1.87 -16.36 2.07
N TYR A 103 0.93 -15.45 2.00
CA TYR A 103 -0.48 -15.81 2.11
C TYR A 103 -0.91 -16.41 0.77
N ASP A 104 -1.77 -17.40 0.80
CA ASP A 104 -2.35 -17.95 -0.43
C ASP A 104 -3.48 -17.05 -0.94
N GLN A 105 -3.17 -15.76 -1.02
CA GLN A 105 -4.08 -14.66 -1.30
C GLN A 105 -3.46 -13.65 -2.25
N THR A 106 -4.31 -13.09 -3.11
CA THR A 106 -3.97 -12.00 -4.02
C THR A 106 -4.98 -10.87 -3.82
N ALA A 107 -4.48 -9.65 -3.65
CA ALA A 107 -5.34 -8.47 -3.66
C ALA A 107 -5.61 -8.04 -5.11
N ILE A 108 -6.89 -7.86 -5.44
CA ILE A 108 -7.37 -7.22 -6.67
C ILE A 108 -7.73 -5.79 -6.30
N VAL A 109 -7.09 -4.83 -6.94
CA VAL A 109 -7.25 -3.40 -6.63
C VAL A 109 -7.74 -2.67 -7.87
N CYS A 110 -8.83 -1.92 -7.73
CA CYS A 110 -9.35 -1.07 -8.79
C CYS A 110 -10.08 0.14 -8.22
N THR A 111 -10.41 1.08 -9.09
CA THR A 111 -11.28 2.22 -8.75
C THR A 111 -12.59 2.08 -9.52
N VAL A 112 -13.69 2.38 -8.86
CA VAL A 112 -15.02 2.49 -9.47
C VAL A 112 -15.59 3.88 -9.25
N SER A 113 -16.32 4.41 -10.23
CA SER A 113 -17.29 5.48 -10.02
C SER A 113 -18.66 4.86 -9.71
N HIS A 114 -19.52 5.64 -9.07
CA HIS A 114 -20.81 5.14 -8.60
C HIS A 114 -21.89 6.24 -8.60
N GLU A 115 -23.12 5.79 -8.67
CA GLU A 115 -24.30 6.66 -8.81
C GLU A 115 -24.63 7.42 -7.51
N ARG A 116 -24.55 6.75 -6.34
CA ARG A 116 -24.96 7.30 -5.06
C ARG A 116 -23.75 7.69 -4.23
N ALA A 117 -23.84 8.77 -3.47
CA ALA A 117 -22.73 9.23 -2.64
C ALA A 117 -22.35 8.22 -1.54
N HIS A 118 -21.05 8.00 -1.37
CA HIS A 118 -20.49 7.17 -0.29
C HIS A 118 -20.47 7.87 1.08
N ALA A 119 -20.75 9.17 1.13
CA ALA A 119 -20.80 9.99 2.36
C ALA A 119 -19.52 9.88 3.24
N GLY A 120 -18.35 9.63 2.64
CA GLY A 120 -17.09 9.45 3.37
C GLY A 120 -16.96 8.12 4.13
N ILE A 121 -17.90 7.19 3.98
CA ILE A 121 -17.92 5.93 4.71
C ILE A 121 -16.99 4.93 4.04
N ALA A 122 -15.98 4.45 4.78
CA ALA A 122 -15.19 3.27 4.43
C ALA A 122 -15.87 2.01 4.94
N VAL A 123 -15.95 0.99 4.09
CA VAL A 123 -16.56 -0.30 4.47
C VAL A 123 -15.57 -1.43 4.24
N GLU A 124 -15.50 -2.34 5.20
CA GLU A 124 -14.73 -3.56 5.08
C GLU A 124 -15.58 -4.78 5.42
N LEU A 125 -15.57 -5.74 4.54
CA LEU A 125 -16.24 -7.03 4.70
C LEU A 125 -15.19 -8.11 4.86
N PHE A 126 -15.31 -8.92 5.91
CA PHE A 126 -14.49 -10.10 6.11
C PHE A 126 -15.17 -11.30 5.47
N LEU A 127 -14.70 -11.66 4.28
CA LEU A 127 -15.19 -12.78 3.50
C LEU A 127 -14.31 -14.03 3.74
N PRO A 128 -14.78 -15.25 3.39
CA PRO A 128 -13.97 -16.45 3.57
C PRO A 128 -12.62 -16.43 2.84
N SER A 129 -12.54 -15.79 1.68
CA SER A 129 -11.30 -15.63 0.89
C SER A 129 -10.39 -14.51 1.43
N GLY A 130 -10.89 -13.63 2.29
CA GLY A 130 -10.16 -12.50 2.86
C GLY A 130 -10.99 -11.21 2.90
N PRO A 131 -10.37 -10.11 3.32
CA PRO A 131 -11.03 -8.82 3.40
C PRO A 131 -11.39 -8.26 2.02
N PHE A 132 -12.55 -7.59 1.97
CA PHE A 132 -13.02 -6.83 0.84
C PHE A 132 -13.33 -5.41 1.31
N ALA A 133 -12.49 -4.45 0.96
CA ALA A 133 -12.62 -3.06 1.38
C ALA A 133 -13.12 -2.17 0.24
N MET A 134 -13.97 -1.21 0.59
CA MET A 134 -14.37 -0.10 -0.27
C MET A 134 -14.03 1.21 0.44
N LEU A 135 -13.09 1.92 -0.14
CA LEU A 135 -12.47 3.11 0.46
C LEU A 135 -12.92 4.36 -0.30
N PRO A 136 -13.57 5.32 0.37
CA PRO A 136 -14.10 6.51 -0.28
C PRO A 136 -12.98 7.39 -0.84
N MET A 137 -13.13 7.83 -2.08
CA MET A 137 -12.21 8.76 -2.75
C MET A 137 -12.92 10.06 -3.06
N THR A 138 -12.17 11.07 -3.48
CA THR A 138 -12.73 12.36 -3.93
C THR A 138 -13.74 12.18 -5.08
N GLY A 139 -14.85 12.90 -5.01
CA GLY A 139 -15.97 12.74 -5.93
C GLY A 139 -16.79 11.49 -5.62
N GLN A 140 -17.53 11.01 -6.60
CA GLN A 140 -18.28 9.75 -6.50
C GLN A 140 -17.41 8.58 -6.99
N ARG A 141 -16.29 8.36 -6.32
CA ARG A 141 -15.35 7.28 -6.61
C ARG A 141 -15.00 6.52 -5.35
N THR A 142 -14.73 5.24 -5.50
CA THR A 142 -14.33 4.34 -4.43
C THR A 142 -13.19 3.44 -4.91
N ASN A 143 -12.14 3.33 -4.12
CA ASN A 143 -11.12 2.32 -4.33
C ASN A 143 -11.56 1.00 -3.72
N ILE A 144 -11.46 -0.07 -4.49
CA ILE A 144 -11.75 -1.42 -4.05
C ILE A 144 -10.43 -2.14 -3.80
N VAL A 145 -10.32 -2.75 -2.64
CA VAL A 145 -9.25 -3.70 -2.30
C VAL A 145 -9.92 -5.03 -1.98
N TRP A 146 -9.93 -5.93 -2.94
CA TRP A 146 -10.56 -7.23 -2.85
C TRP A 146 -9.51 -8.32 -2.70
N THR A 147 -9.45 -8.96 -1.54
CA THR A 147 -8.59 -10.12 -1.31
C THR A 147 -9.30 -11.39 -1.74
N GLU A 148 -8.63 -12.19 -2.57
CA GLU A 148 -9.14 -13.47 -3.07
C GLU A 148 -8.04 -14.55 -2.99
N CYS A 149 -8.45 -15.81 -2.99
CA CYS A 149 -7.51 -16.93 -3.13
C CYS A 149 -6.67 -16.76 -4.40
N SER A 150 -5.37 -17.04 -4.31
CA SER A 150 -4.44 -16.78 -5.42
C SER A 150 -4.81 -17.53 -6.69
N ASP A 151 -5.36 -18.74 -6.56
CA ASP A 151 -5.81 -19.55 -7.70
C ASP A 151 -7.06 -19.00 -8.40
N LEU A 152 -7.91 -18.27 -7.68
CA LEU A 152 -9.17 -17.72 -8.19
C LEU A 152 -9.04 -16.29 -8.71
N ALA A 153 -8.11 -15.52 -8.18
CA ALA A 153 -7.93 -14.11 -8.54
C ALA A 153 -7.78 -13.87 -10.05
N PRO A 154 -7.02 -14.69 -10.83
CA PRO A 154 -6.93 -14.52 -12.29
C PRO A 154 -8.25 -14.66 -13.01
N ALA A 155 -9.15 -15.54 -12.55
CA ALA A 155 -10.45 -15.73 -13.15
C ALA A 155 -11.34 -14.50 -13.00
N PHE A 156 -11.33 -13.86 -11.83
CA PHE A 156 -12.06 -12.59 -11.61
C PHE A 156 -11.48 -11.42 -12.41
N VAL A 157 -10.17 -11.31 -12.45
CA VAL A 157 -9.49 -10.25 -13.21
C VAL A 157 -9.71 -10.40 -14.72
N GLY A 158 -9.85 -11.64 -15.20
CA GLY A 158 -10.09 -11.95 -16.60
C GLY A 158 -11.54 -11.75 -17.09
N LEU A 159 -12.48 -11.45 -16.18
CA LEU A 159 -13.85 -11.13 -16.57
C LEU A 159 -13.89 -9.82 -17.38
N ASP A 160 -14.88 -9.67 -18.24
CA ASP A 160 -15.22 -8.36 -18.80
C ASP A 160 -15.68 -7.40 -17.68
N ASP A 161 -15.81 -6.13 -18.00
CA ASP A 161 -16.13 -5.12 -16.99
C ASP A 161 -17.50 -5.34 -16.35
N ALA A 162 -18.49 -5.76 -17.11
CA ALA A 162 -19.83 -6.05 -16.60
C ALA A 162 -19.83 -7.25 -15.65
N GLY A 163 -19.15 -8.33 -16.03
CA GLY A 163 -18.99 -9.52 -15.20
C GLY A 163 -18.23 -9.22 -13.90
N PHE A 164 -17.14 -8.46 -13.99
CA PHE A 164 -16.36 -8.06 -12.83
C PHE A 164 -17.17 -7.19 -11.86
N LEU A 165 -17.85 -6.16 -12.37
CA LEU A 165 -18.71 -5.29 -11.54
C LEU A 165 -19.89 -6.07 -10.94
N GLY A 166 -20.43 -7.06 -11.63
CA GLY A 166 -21.42 -7.98 -11.09
C GLY A 166 -20.88 -8.77 -9.89
N GLU A 167 -19.60 -9.20 -9.93
CA GLU A 167 -18.95 -9.88 -8.80
C GLU A 167 -18.69 -8.92 -7.63
N VAL A 168 -18.34 -7.68 -7.90
CA VAL A 168 -18.20 -6.62 -6.87
C VAL A 168 -19.55 -6.41 -6.18
N GLN A 169 -20.62 -6.18 -6.93
CA GLN A 169 -21.96 -5.96 -6.39
C GLN A 169 -22.51 -7.17 -5.63
N ARG A 170 -22.20 -8.39 -6.07
CA ARG A 170 -22.60 -9.61 -5.36
C ARG A 170 -22.01 -9.67 -3.93
N ARG A 171 -20.80 -9.16 -3.74
CA ARG A 171 -20.11 -9.12 -2.44
C ARG A 171 -20.55 -7.95 -1.59
N PHE A 172 -20.71 -6.81 -2.20
CA PHE A 172 -20.87 -5.54 -1.51
C PHE A 172 -22.33 -5.05 -1.48
N GLY A 173 -23.16 -5.46 -2.42
CA GLY A 173 -24.53 -4.99 -2.59
C GLY A 173 -24.63 -3.80 -3.52
N ASP A 174 -25.80 -3.15 -3.52
CA ASP A 174 -26.19 -2.11 -4.47
C ASP A 174 -26.32 -0.71 -3.81
N TRP A 175 -25.81 -0.53 -2.60
CA TRP A 175 -26.01 0.71 -1.84
C TRP A 175 -25.40 1.94 -2.53
N LEU A 176 -24.34 1.76 -3.33
CA LEU A 176 -23.74 2.82 -4.16
C LEU A 176 -24.44 3.00 -5.53
N GLY A 177 -25.44 2.18 -5.84
CA GLY A 177 -26.13 2.21 -7.14
C GLY A 177 -25.30 1.60 -8.27
N ALA A 178 -25.48 2.12 -9.48
CA ALA A 178 -24.72 1.67 -10.64
C ALA A 178 -23.21 1.96 -10.47
N LEU A 179 -22.37 1.01 -10.89
CA LEU A 179 -20.92 1.11 -10.83
C LEU A 179 -20.32 1.13 -12.22
N GLU A 180 -19.25 1.90 -12.40
CA GLU A 180 -18.42 1.89 -13.60
C GLU A 180 -16.94 1.78 -13.20
N LEU A 181 -16.15 1.00 -13.94
CA LEU A 181 -14.71 0.92 -13.72
C LEU A 181 -14.01 2.22 -14.14
N VAL A 182 -13.07 2.68 -13.30
CA VAL A 182 -12.22 3.83 -13.58
C VAL A 182 -10.77 3.35 -13.68
N GLY A 183 -10.32 3.12 -14.90
CA GLY A 183 -8.96 2.62 -15.17
C GLY A 183 -8.82 1.10 -15.00
N PRO A 184 -7.58 0.61 -14.95
CA PRO A 184 -7.29 -0.82 -14.94
C PRO A 184 -7.50 -1.47 -13.56
N ARG A 185 -7.56 -2.80 -13.59
CA ARG A 185 -7.49 -3.69 -12.43
C ARG A 185 -6.04 -4.10 -12.20
N PHE A 186 -5.57 -3.99 -10.97
CA PHE A 186 -4.23 -4.40 -10.56
C PHE A 186 -4.30 -5.60 -9.63
N THR A 187 -3.25 -6.43 -9.63
CA THR A 187 -3.14 -7.56 -8.72
C THR A 187 -1.83 -7.53 -7.95
N TYR A 188 -1.90 -7.88 -6.67
CA TYR A 188 -0.75 -7.91 -5.78
C TYR A 188 -0.78 -9.20 -4.95
N PRO A 189 0.17 -10.13 -5.14
CA PRO A 189 0.32 -11.28 -4.25
C PRO A 189 0.58 -10.80 -2.82
N LEU A 190 -0.15 -11.34 -1.86
CA LEU A 190 -0.06 -10.92 -0.47
C LEU A 190 0.99 -11.76 0.29
N GLY A 191 1.72 -11.11 1.16
CA GLY A 191 2.76 -11.75 1.97
C GLY A 191 3.24 -10.83 3.07
N LEU A 192 3.86 -11.44 4.07
CA LEU A 192 4.58 -10.78 5.13
C LEU A 192 6.08 -10.90 4.85
N MET A 193 6.83 -9.85 5.09
CA MET A 193 8.27 -9.87 5.15
C MET A 193 8.72 -9.06 6.37
N HIS A 194 9.68 -9.57 7.10
CA HIS A 194 10.27 -8.91 8.26
C HIS A 194 11.77 -9.17 8.27
N ALA A 195 12.57 -8.11 8.16
CA ALA A 195 14.03 -8.21 8.23
C ALA A 195 14.46 -8.65 9.63
N ASP A 196 15.51 -9.48 9.71
CA ASP A 196 16.03 -9.98 10.99
C ASP A 196 16.56 -8.86 11.89
N ARG A 197 16.98 -7.74 11.29
CA ARG A 197 17.36 -6.50 11.97
C ARG A 197 17.18 -5.31 11.02
N TYR A 198 16.91 -4.13 11.57
CA TYR A 198 16.67 -2.90 10.81
C TYR A 198 17.90 -2.02 10.71
N THR A 199 18.95 -2.31 11.48
CA THR A 199 20.15 -1.51 11.51
C THR A 199 21.41 -2.34 11.29
N GLY A 200 22.46 -1.71 10.82
CA GLY A 200 23.78 -2.26 10.63
C GLY A 200 24.85 -1.16 10.70
N LEU A 201 26.11 -1.52 10.40
CA LEU A 201 27.16 -0.51 10.33
C LEU A 201 26.80 0.54 9.29
N ARG A 202 26.60 1.80 9.73
CA ARG A 202 26.23 2.95 8.86
C ARG A 202 25.00 2.71 7.99
N LEU A 203 24.05 1.92 8.48
CA LEU A 203 22.85 1.51 7.75
C LEU A 203 21.63 1.51 8.66
N ALA A 204 20.53 2.06 8.16
CA ALA A 204 19.18 1.83 8.64
C ALA A 204 18.27 1.37 7.49
N LEU A 205 17.39 0.42 7.74
CA LEU A 205 16.34 -0.02 6.81
C LEU A 205 15.00 0.51 7.32
N ILE A 206 14.18 1.05 6.41
CA ILE A 206 12.85 1.57 6.74
C ILE A 206 11.80 1.04 5.74
N SER A 207 10.55 1.13 6.14
CA SER A 207 9.41 0.78 5.29
C SER A 207 9.54 -0.64 4.72
N GLU A 208 9.18 -0.87 3.46
CA GLU A 208 9.22 -2.20 2.85
C GLU A 208 10.63 -2.80 2.71
N ALA A 209 11.71 -2.04 2.90
CA ALA A 209 13.05 -2.62 3.02
C ALA A 209 13.24 -3.35 4.35
N ALA A 210 12.57 -2.91 5.41
CA ALA A 210 12.58 -3.47 6.75
C ALA A 210 11.43 -4.45 7.01
N HIS A 211 10.20 -4.08 6.62
CA HIS A 211 9.00 -4.87 6.88
C HIS A 211 7.91 -4.63 5.82
N ALA A 212 7.20 -5.68 5.47
CA ALA A 212 5.99 -5.60 4.67
C ALA A 212 4.90 -6.45 5.33
N ILE A 213 3.72 -5.88 5.49
CA ILE A 213 2.60 -6.52 6.19
C ILE A 213 1.41 -6.73 5.26
N HIS A 214 0.45 -7.55 5.71
CA HIS A 214 -0.83 -7.70 5.01
C HIS A 214 -1.60 -6.36 5.00
N PRO A 215 -2.23 -5.96 3.89
CA PRO A 215 -2.90 -4.65 3.76
C PRO A 215 -4.23 -4.54 4.49
N ILE A 216 -4.63 -5.54 5.29
CA ILE A 216 -5.92 -5.62 5.97
C ILE A 216 -6.30 -4.35 6.77
N ALA A 217 -5.33 -3.68 7.34
CA ALA A 217 -5.56 -2.46 8.11
C ALA A 217 -5.03 -1.19 7.40
N GLY A 218 -4.57 -1.29 6.15
CA GLY A 218 -4.02 -0.17 5.40
C GLY A 218 -2.79 0.50 6.02
N GLN A 219 -2.04 -0.17 6.91
CA GLN A 219 -1.01 0.44 7.77
C GLN A 219 0.40 0.45 7.16
N GLY A 220 0.61 -0.06 5.94
CA GLY A 220 1.96 -0.18 5.37
C GLY A 220 2.72 1.15 5.29
N LEU A 221 2.09 2.20 4.76
CA LEU A 221 2.68 3.54 4.70
C LEU A 221 2.86 4.15 6.10
N ASN A 222 1.85 4.02 6.97
CA ASN A 222 1.88 4.58 8.31
C ASN A 222 3.04 4.00 9.13
N LEU A 223 3.25 2.69 9.10
CA LEU A 223 4.38 2.04 9.73
C LEU A 223 5.72 2.51 9.14
N GLY A 224 5.81 2.63 7.81
CA GLY A 224 7.03 3.14 7.17
C GLY A 224 7.36 4.59 7.55
N ILE A 225 6.36 5.42 7.84
CA ILE A 225 6.56 6.78 8.37
C ILE A 225 7.00 6.73 9.83
N CYS A 226 6.51 5.79 10.62
CA CYS A 226 6.92 5.62 12.03
C CYS A 226 8.36 5.10 12.18
N ASP A 227 8.99 4.59 11.12
CA ASP A 227 10.40 4.16 11.14
C ASP A 227 11.38 5.37 11.13
N VAL A 228 10.91 6.58 10.83
CA VAL A 228 11.68 7.81 10.68
C VAL A 228 11.46 8.74 11.88
#